data_cb4980c0209cf7413746eeb3a028984a
#
_entry.id   cb4980c0209cf7413746eeb3a028984a
#
_cell.length_a   1.000
_cell.length_b   1.000
_cell.length_c   1.000
_cell.angle_alpha   90.00
_cell.angle_beta   90.00
_cell.angle_gamma   90.00
#
_symmetry.space_group_name_H-M   'P 1'
#
loop_
_entity.id
_entity.type
_entity.pdbx_description
1 polymer ?
#
loop_
_entity_poly.entity_id
_entity_poly.type
_entity_poly.pdbx_seq_one_letter_code
_entity_poly.pdbx_strand_id
1 'polypeptide(L)'
;MRIVVVGATGNVGTAVVRRLAAARADGGDTSVEVVGVARRLPDLRADPYGSAVWHTVDVGAHDAVDRLTAVFQGSDAVVHLAWALQPTHDIPVQYRTNVTGTANVLAAVARAEVPQVVVASSVGAYRGVDVDGKRTAVDESWPTDGIPTATYSIHKAANEAAMDAFEADHPSVTVTRLRPGLIFQRDAAAEIRGLFLGHLVPMSIVRWIRWLVLPLPYPFVFQAVHADDVADAYWRAVDRRAAGAFNIAASPVLNPPRLARAFGMLGAVRIPLRLLRGIVTVTWRLRLQPTDAGWIDIAAGVPIMRTDRARSVLGWEARHTSEEALRALVAGFADGANVPGSGPLRG
;
A
#
# COMPACT_ATOMS: atom_id res chain seq x y z
N MET A 1 -10.55 -19.05 -13.75
CA MET A 1 -10.85 -17.78 -13.04
C MET A 1 -10.06 -16.68 -13.73
N ARG A 2 -10.71 -15.58 -14.12
CA ARG A 2 -10.08 -14.40 -14.75
C ARG A 2 -10.01 -13.25 -13.74
N ILE A 3 -8.80 -12.82 -13.40
CA ILE A 3 -8.55 -11.79 -12.39
C ILE A 3 -7.85 -10.59 -13.04
N VAL A 4 -8.46 -9.42 -12.92
CA VAL A 4 -7.86 -8.16 -13.39
C VAL A 4 -7.19 -7.45 -12.23
N VAL A 5 -5.91 -7.08 -12.39
CA VAL A 5 -5.13 -6.34 -11.39
C VAL A 5 -4.87 -4.92 -11.91
N VAL A 6 -5.55 -3.94 -11.34
CA VAL A 6 -5.38 -2.52 -11.66
C VAL A 6 -4.28 -1.92 -10.79
N GLY A 7 -3.24 -1.37 -11.41
CA GLY A 7 -2.00 -0.97 -10.73
C GLY A 7 -0.99 -2.11 -10.61
N ALA A 8 -1.02 -3.05 -11.55
CA ALA A 8 -0.25 -4.29 -11.54
C ALA A 8 1.28 -4.11 -11.59
N THR A 9 1.78 -2.95 -11.98
CA THR A 9 3.23 -2.64 -12.05
C THR A 9 3.80 -1.98 -10.79
N GLY A 10 2.96 -1.65 -9.82
CA GLY A 10 3.39 -1.06 -8.55
C GLY A 10 4.03 -2.09 -7.60
N ASN A 11 4.53 -1.62 -6.46
CA ASN A 11 5.16 -2.44 -5.42
C ASN A 11 4.29 -3.67 -5.04
N VAL A 12 3.05 -3.45 -4.61
CA VAL A 12 2.13 -4.54 -4.26
C VAL A 12 1.62 -5.26 -5.51
N GLY A 13 1.37 -4.52 -6.61
CA GLY A 13 0.86 -5.08 -7.86
C GLY A 13 1.75 -6.16 -8.43
N THR A 14 3.08 -5.93 -8.45
CA THR A 14 4.08 -6.91 -8.89
C THR A 14 4.05 -8.19 -8.04
N ALA A 15 3.96 -8.04 -6.72
CA ALA A 15 3.85 -9.19 -5.81
C ALA A 15 2.52 -9.96 -6.02
N VAL A 16 1.41 -9.25 -6.25
CA VAL A 16 0.11 -9.87 -6.55
C VAL A 16 0.15 -10.64 -7.87
N VAL A 17 0.69 -10.04 -8.95
CA VAL A 17 0.84 -10.74 -10.24
C VAL A 17 1.69 -12.00 -10.07
N ARG A 18 2.81 -11.93 -9.34
CA ARG A 18 3.67 -13.09 -9.04
C ARG A 18 2.90 -14.17 -8.25
N ARG A 19 2.14 -13.78 -7.24
CA ARG A 19 1.35 -14.71 -6.43
C ARG A 19 0.26 -15.40 -7.23
N LEU A 20 -0.43 -14.67 -8.12
CA LEU A 20 -1.45 -15.24 -9.00
C LEU A 20 -0.86 -16.17 -10.07
N ALA A 21 0.30 -15.82 -10.61
CA ALA A 21 1.03 -16.68 -11.53
C ALA A 21 1.46 -18.00 -10.86
N ALA A 22 1.90 -17.97 -9.60
CA ALA A 22 2.21 -19.14 -8.81
C ALA A 22 0.96 -20.02 -8.54
N ALA A 23 -0.18 -19.41 -8.22
CA ALA A 23 -1.44 -20.14 -8.02
C ALA A 23 -1.88 -20.89 -9.28
N ARG A 24 -1.56 -20.36 -10.47
CA ARG A 24 -1.76 -21.06 -11.76
C ARG A 24 -0.87 -22.30 -11.92
N ALA A 25 0.35 -22.24 -11.40
CA ALA A 25 1.35 -23.32 -11.54
C ALA A 25 1.13 -24.49 -10.57
N ASP A 26 0.52 -24.22 -9.40
CA ASP A 26 0.32 -25.21 -8.33
C ASP A 26 -0.72 -26.30 -8.68
N GLY A 27 -1.25 -26.31 -9.92
CA GLY A 27 -2.09 -27.39 -10.44
C GLY A 27 -3.44 -27.54 -9.74
N GLY A 28 -3.92 -26.50 -9.07
CA GLY A 28 -5.29 -26.44 -8.56
C GLY A 28 -6.31 -26.56 -9.71
N ASP A 29 -7.49 -27.06 -9.40
CA ASP A 29 -8.58 -27.33 -10.36
C ASP A 29 -9.05 -26.08 -11.15
N THR A 30 -8.53 -24.89 -10.80
CA THR A 30 -8.90 -23.60 -11.38
C THR A 30 -7.71 -22.93 -12.04
N SER A 31 -7.68 -22.91 -13.38
CA SER A 31 -6.70 -22.13 -14.12
C SER A 31 -6.94 -20.62 -13.88
N VAL A 32 -5.93 -19.89 -13.41
CA VAL A 32 -5.99 -18.44 -13.18
C VAL A 32 -5.44 -17.73 -14.42
N GLU A 33 -6.30 -16.91 -15.08
CA GLU A 33 -5.90 -15.94 -16.09
C GLU A 33 -5.67 -14.59 -15.41
N VAL A 34 -4.48 -14.03 -15.55
CA VAL A 34 -4.12 -12.73 -14.96
C VAL A 34 -4.12 -11.66 -16.04
N VAL A 35 -4.87 -10.58 -15.81
CA VAL A 35 -4.88 -9.40 -16.66
C VAL A 35 -4.32 -8.21 -15.88
N GLY A 36 -3.20 -7.68 -16.32
CA GLY A 36 -2.55 -6.51 -15.72
C GLY A 36 -3.04 -5.20 -16.36
N VAL A 37 -3.43 -4.24 -15.54
CA VAL A 37 -3.76 -2.88 -15.97
C VAL A 37 -2.79 -1.89 -15.34
N ALA A 38 -2.12 -1.09 -16.17
CA ALA A 38 -1.17 -0.08 -15.72
C ALA A 38 -1.21 1.14 -16.66
N ARG A 39 -0.64 2.28 -16.24
CA ARG A 39 -0.53 3.48 -17.10
C ARG A 39 0.48 3.31 -18.25
N ARG A 40 1.46 2.42 -18.07
CA ARG A 40 2.50 2.10 -19.04
C ARG A 40 2.72 0.59 -19.04
N LEU A 41 2.99 0.02 -20.21
CA LEU A 41 3.35 -1.39 -20.32
C LEU A 41 4.68 -1.64 -19.60
N PRO A 42 4.78 -2.68 -18.79
CA PRO A 42 6.04 -3.11 -18.23
C PRO A 42 6.91 -3.83 -19.28
N ASP A 43 8.18 -4.06 -18.97
CA ASP A 43 9.00 -5.00 -19.76
C ASP A 43 8.48 -6.43 -19.50
N LEU A 44 7.86 -7.02 -20.52
CA LEU A 44 7.27 -8.37 -20.43
C LEU A 44 8.32 -9.48 -20.28
N ARG A 45 9.61 -9.17 -20.45
CA ARG A 45 10.71 -10.10 -20.20
C ARG A 45 11.05 -10.19 -18.71
N ALA A 46 10.70 -9.15 -17.95
CA ALA A 46 10.94 -9.12 -16.51
C ALA A 46 9.86 -9.93 -15.76
N ASP A 47 10.32 -10.75 -14.80
CA ASP A 47 9.41 -11.46 -13.89
C ASP A 47 8.65 -10.46 -12.99
N PRO A 48 7.34 -10.65 -12.79
CA PRO A 48 6.42 -11.70 -13.26
C PRO A 48 5.58 -11.34 -14.49
N TYR A 49 5.91 -10.29 -15.24
CA TYR A 49 4.99 -9.64 -16.18
C TYR A 49 4.69 -10.43 -17.43
N GLY A 50 5.57 -11.36 -17.84
CA GLY A 50 5.33 -12.26 -18.97
C GLY A 50 4.19 -13.26 -18.75
N SER A 51 3.73 -13.43 -17.52
CA SER A 51 2.65 -14.35 -17.16
C SER A 51 1.23 -13.77 -17.31
N ALA A 52 1.09 -12.47 -17.61
CA ALA A 52 -0.18 -11.76 -17.66
C ALA A 52 -0.45 -11.13 -19.04
N VAL A 53 -1.74 -10.93 -19.34
CA VAL A 53 -2.19 -10.10 -20.47
C VAL A 53 -2.25 -8.63 -20.01
N TRP A 54 -1.81 -7.68 -20.84
CA TRP A 54 -1.65 -6.28 -20.40
C TRP A 54 -2.51 -5.31 -21.15
N HIS A 55 -3.11 -4.37 -20.40
CA HIS A 55 -3.81 -3.20 -20.93
C HIS A 55 -3.27 -1.90 -20.30
N THR A 56 -3.19 -0.84 -21.13
CA THR A 56 -2.79 0.48 -20.65
C THR A 56 -4.00 1.36 -20.40
N VAL A 57 -4.26 1.71 -19.13
CA VAL A 57 -5.34 2.63 -18.74
C VAL A 57 -4.86 3.55 -17.63
N ASP A 58 -5.07 4.87 -17.76
CA ASP A 58 -5.01 5.80 -16.64
C ASP A 58 -6.38 5.83 -15.96
N VAL A 59 -6.47 5.33 -14.74
CA VAL A 59 -7.74 5.27 -13.98
C VAL A 59 -8.37 6.64 -13.73
N GLY A 60 -7.58 7.71 -13.75
CA GLY A 60 -8.04 9.09 -13.57
C GLY A 60 -8.41 9.81 -14.88
N ALA A 61 -8.34 9.14 -16.03
CA ALA A 61 -8.73 9.73 -17.31
C ALA A 61 -10.26 9.83 -17.44
N HIS A 62 -10.72 10.74 -18.31
CA HIS A 62 -12.16 10.95 -18.54
C HIS A 62 -12.85 9.74 -19.21
N ASP A 63 -12.10 8.97 -20.00
CA ASP A 63 -12.55 7.76 -20.71
C ASP A 63 -12.28 6.46 -19.90
N ALA A 64 -11.81 6.60 -18.65
CA ALA A 64 -11.36 5.46 -17.83
C ALA A 64 -12.48 4.44 -17.63
N VAL A 65 -13.70 4.87 -17.35
CA VAL A 65 -14.84 3.95 -17.09
C VAL A 65 -15.10 3.06 -18.31
N ASP A 66 -15.17 3.62 -19.52
CA ASP A 66 -15.45 2.85 -20.74
C ASP A 66 -14.32 1.84 -21.02
N ARG A 67 -13.07 2.30 -20.92
CA ARG A 67 -11.88 1.45 -21.15
C ARG A 67 -11.76 0.33 -20.13
N LEU A 68 -11.95 0.65 -18.83
CA LEU A 68 -11.93 -0.35 -17.76
C LEU A 68 -13.08 -1.34 -17.89
N THR A 69 -14.30 -0.87 -18.25
CA THR A 69 -15.45 -1.75 -18.47
C THR A 69 -15.12 -2.81 -19.53
N ALA A 70 -14.56 -2.38 -20.68
CA ALA A 70 -14.16 -3.31 -21.73
C ALA A 70 -13.11 -4.36 -21.26
N VAL A 71 -12.16 -3.94 -20.40
CA VAL A 71 -11.14 -4.86 -19.84
C VAL A 71 -11.75 -5.80 -18.81
N PHE A 72 -12.74 -5.34 -18.03
CA PHE A 72 -13.33 -6.09 -16.91
C PHE A 72 -14.38 -7.11 -17.35
N GLN A 73 -14.92 -7.00 -18.57
CA GLN A 73 -15.93 -7.94 -19.07
C GLN A 73 -15.49 -9.40 -18.93
N GLY A 74 -16.35 -10.23 -18.36
CA GLY A 74 -16.11 -11.66 -18.15
C GLY A 74 -15.05 -11.96 -17.09
N SER A 75 -14.69 -10.99 -16.23
CA SER A 75 -13.76 -11.20 -15.12
C SER A 75 -14.50 -11.69 -13.87
N ASP A 76 -13.88 -12.62 -13.15
CA ASP A 76 -14.39 -13.15 -11.88
C ASP A 76 -14.09 -12.20 -10.70
N ALA A 77 -12.99 -11.45 -10.79
CA ALA A 77 -12.61 -10.46 -9.79
C ALA A 77 -11.74 -9.32 -10.36
N VAL A 78 -11.87 -8.14 -9.75
CA VAL A 78 -10.97 -7.00 -9.96
C VAL A 78 -10.22 -6.71 -8.67
N VAL A 79 -8.88 -6.66 -8.74
CA VAL A 79 -8.01 -6.23 -7.65
C VAL A 79 -7.53 -4.82 -7.95
N HIS A 80 -7.97 -3.84 -7.16
CA HIS A 80 -7.65 -2.43 -7.36
C HIS A 80 -6.54 -1.96 -6.43
N LEU A 81 -5.35 -1.78 -7.01
CA LEU A 81 -4.12 -1.37 -6.32
C LEU A 81 -3.57 -0.03 -6.83
N ALA A 82 -4.16 0.56 -7.87
CA ALA A 82 -3.66 1.81 -8.43
C ALA A 82 -3.74 2.94 -7.41
N TRP A 83 -2.58 3.53 -7.11
CA TRP A 83 -2.45 4.59 -6.13
C TRP A 83 -1.26 5.49 -6.49
N ALA A 84 -1.47 6.81 -6.49
CA ALA A 84 -0.40 7.79 -6.62
C ALA A 84 0.15 8.11 -5.23
N LEU A 85 1.24 7.44 -4.84
CA LEU A 85 1.93 7.65 -3.57
C LEU A 85 3.00 8.73 -3.65
N GLN A 86 3.33 9.17 -4.86
CA GLN A 86 4.44 10.10 -5.12
C GLN A 86 4.29 11.37 -4.29
N PRO A 87 5.35 11.81 -3.59
CA PRO A 87 5.38 13.13 -2.98
C PRO A 87 5.18 14.18 -4.07
N THR A 88 4.21 15.04 -3.90
CA THR A 88 3.94 16.12 -4.85
C THR A 88 3.35 17.32 -4.14
N HIS A 89 3.60 18.50 -4.68
CA HIS A 89 2.89 19.70 -4.31
C HIS A 89 1.58 19.87 -5.12
N ASP A 90 1.33 18.96 -6.07
CA ASP A 90 0.13 18.94 -6.92
C ASP A 90 -0.90 17.92 -6.36
N ILE A 91 -1.59 18.34 -5.30
CA ILE A 91 -2.64 17.56 -4.65
C ILE A 91 -3.78 17.17 -5.61
N PRO A 92 -4.25 18.05 -6.54
CA PRO A 92 -5.26 17.69 -7.53
C PRO A 92 -4.91 16.49 -8.39
N VAL A 93 -3.65 16.33 -8.80
CA VAL A 93 -3.19 15.17 -9.58
C VAL A 93 -3.27 13.88 -8.74
N GLN A 94 -2.91 13.94 -7.46
CA GLN A 94 -3.09 12.80 -6.57
C GLN A 94 -4.57 12.45 -6.38
N TYR A 95 -5.42 13.44 -6.13
CA TYR A 95 -6.86 13.24 -5.96
C TYR A 95 -7.47 12.58 -7.19
N ARG A 96 -7.12 13.03 -8.39
CA ARG A 96 -7.59 12.46 -9.66
C ARG A 96 -7.28 10.96 -9.77
N THR A 97 -6.07 10.55 -9.40
CA THR A 97 -5.71 9.12 -9.46
C THR A 97 -6.33 8.34 -8.30
N ASN A 98 -6.25 8.88 -7.07
CA ASN A 98 -6.54 8.14 -5.86
C ASN A 98 -8.03 8.06 -5.55
N VAL A 99 -8.76 9.16 -5.74
CA VAL A 99 -10.19 9.23 -5.40
C VAL A 99 -11.05 9.07 -6.65
N THR A 100 -10.87 9.94 -7.65
CA THR A 100 -11.63 9.83 -8.89
C THR A 100 -11.33 8.51 -9.61
N GLY A 101 -10.06 8.08 -9.64
CA GLY A 101 -9.67 6.81 -10.24
C GLY A 101 -10.30 5.59 -9.55
N THR A 102 -10.40 5.59 -8.22
CA THR A 102 -11.10 4.53 -7.48
C THR A 102 -12.60 4.54 -7.81
N ALA A 103 -13.24 5.71 -7.86
CA ALA A 103 -14.65 5.82 -8.28
C ALA A 103 -14.88 5.29 -9.70
N ASN A 104 -13.98 5.59 -10.64
CA ASN A 104 -14.02 5.07 -12.02
C ASN A 104 -13.87 3.54 -12.06
N VAL A 105 -12.99 2.97 -11.24
CA VAL A 105 -12.84 1.50 -11.15
C VAL A 105 -14.11 0.86 -10.61
N LEU A 106 -14.71 1.40 -9.55
CA LEU A 106 -15.96 0.89 -8.99
C LEU A 106 -17.12 0.99 -10.01
N ALA A 107 -17.25 2.12 -10.70
CA ALA A 107 -18.24 2.29 -11.77
C ALA A 107 -18.05 1.27 -12.91
N ALA A 108 -16.81 0.99 -13.30
CA ALA A 108 -16.51 0.00 -14.33
C ALA A 108 -16.80 -1.43 -13.85
N VAL A 109 -16.56 -1.75 -12.58
CA VAL A 109 -16.91 -3.04 -11.94
C VAL A 109 -18.42 -3.27 -12.02
N ALA A 110 -19.22 -2.28 -11.63
CA ALA A 110 -20.68 -2.37 -11.72
C ALA A 110 -21.16 -2.54 -13.18
N ARG A 111 -20.63 -1.74 -14.10
CA ARG A 111 -21.04 -1.74 -15.51
C ARG A 111 -20.63 -3.02 -16.25
N ALA A 112 -19.53 -3.64 -15.86
CA ALA A 112 -19.06 -4.91 -16.41
C ALA A 112 -19.63 -6.13 -15.66
N GLU A 113 -20.49 -5.92 -14.64
CA GLU A 113 -21.12 -6.95 -13.82
C GLU A 113 -20.10 -7.90 -13.17
N VAL A 114 -18.93 -7.37 -12.76
CA VAL A 114 -17.91 -8.17 -12.09
C VAL A 114 -18.39 -8.56 -10.68
N PRO A 115 -18.41 -9.84 -10.32
CA PRO A 115 -19.04 -10.29 -9.08
C PRO A 115 -18.23 -9.94 -7.81
N GLN A 116 -16.93 -9.57 -7.96
CA GLN A 116 -16.09 -9.23 -6.81
C GLN A 116 -15.07 -8.12 -7.14
N VAL A 117 -14.90 -7.18 -6.21
CA VAL A 117 -13.80 -6.21 -6.22
C VAL A 117 -13.03 -6.26 -4.90
N VAL A 118 -11.69 -6.33 -4.98
CA VAL A 118 -10.79 -6.27 -3.83
C VAL A 118 -9.97 -4.99 -3.91
N VAL A 119 -10.17 -4.08 -2.97
CA VAL A 119 -9.60 -2.73 -3.01
C VAL A 119 -8.49 -2.56 -1.98
N ALA A 120 -7.41 -1.93 -2.38
CA ALA A 120 -6.32 -1.52 -1.51
C ALA A 120 -6.72 -0.32 -0.64
N SER A 121 -7.15 -0.58 0.58
CA SER A 121 -7.24 0.41 1.63
C SER A 121 -5.91 0.53 2.39
N SER A 122 -5.91 0.94 3.66
CA SER A 122 -4.71 1.12 4.48
C SER A 122 -5.06 1.31 5.94
N VAL A 123 -4.11 1.04 6.84
CA VAL A 123 -4.17 1.52 8.22
C VAL A 123 -4.33 3.05 8.31
N GLY A 124 -3.88 3.78 7.28
CA GLY A 124 -4.06 5.23 7.17
C GLY A 124 -5.50 5.69 6.91
N ALA A 125 -6.44 4.79 6.60
CA ALA A 125 -7.85 5.12 6.50
C ALA A 125 -8.51 5.29 7.88
N TYR A 126 -7.92 4.71 8.91
CA TYR A 126 -8.47 4.76 10.25
C TYR A 126 -8.37 6.14 10.90
N ARG A 127 -9.35 6.43 11.77
CA ARG A 127 -9.24 7.56 12.72
C ARG A 127 -7.97 7.44 13.51
N GLY A 128 -7.23 8.53 13.61
CA GLY A 128 -6.01 8.61 14.38
C GLY A 128 -6.24 8.35 15.87
N VAL A 129 -5.21 7.84 16.52
CA VAL A 129 -5.15 7.64 17.97
C VAL A 129 -4.00 8.46 18.57
N ASP A 130 -4.12 8.82 19.83
CA ASP A 130 -3.01 9.37 20.60
C ASP A 130 -2.03 8.30 21.08
N VAL A 131 -1.04 8.70 21.88
CA VAL A 131 0.00 7.79 22.39
C VAL A 131 -0.58 6.67 23.24
N ASP A 132 -1.61 6.96 24.05
CA ASP A 132 -2.24 5.98 24.91
C ASP A 132 -3.16 5.06 24.12
N GLY A 133 -3.85 5.57 23.10
CA GLY A 133 -4.65 4.79 22.17
C GLY A 133 -3.85 3.72 21.41
N LYS A 134 -2.55 3.94 21.19
CA LYS A 134 -1.68 2.92 20.58
C LYS A 134 -1.38 1.70 21.47
N ARG A 135 -1.78 1.72 22.73
CA ARG A 135 -1.64 0.57 23.63
C ARG A 135 -2.73 -0.48 23.41
N THR A 136 -3.85 -0.10 22.79
CA THR A 136 -4.96 -0.99 22.50
C THR A 136 -5.05 -1.18 20.99
N ALA A 137 -4.94 -2.42 20.52
CA ALA A 137 -5.09 -2.72 19.12
C ALA A 137 -6.57 -2.69 18.71
N VAL A 138 -6.84 -2.10 17.55
CA VAL A 138 -8.19 -1.96 16.99
C VAL A 138 -8.51 -3.07 16.00
N ASP A 139 -9.77 -3.41 15.86
CA ASP A 139 -10.28 -4.28 14.82
C ASP A 139 -10.86 -3.47 13.64
N GLU A 140 -11.47 -4.15 12.69
CA GLU A 140 -11.97 -3.57 11.45
C GLU A 140 -13.20 -2.65 11.64
N SER A 141 -13.81 -2.64 12.81
CA SER A 141 -14.93 -1.75 13.17
C SER A 141 -14.49 -0.35 13.59
N TRP A 142 -13.17 -0.12 13.79
CA TRP A 142 -12.65 1.21 14.13
C TRP A 142 -12.97 2.22 13.04
N PRO A 143 -13.40 3.46 13.37
CA PRO A 143 -13.80 4.46 12.38
C PRO A 143 -12.74 4.74 11.32
N THR A 144 -13.18 4.95 10.07
CA THR A 144 -12.33 5.18 8.88
C THR A 144 -12.46 6.60 8.32
N ASP A 145 -12.56 7.58 9.20
CA ASP A 145 -12.59 9.01 8.84
C ASP A 145 -11.18 9.64 8.71
N GLY A 146 -10.15 8.84 8.88
CA GLY A 146 -8.77 9.20 8.59
C GLY A 146 -8.13 10.16 9.59
N ILE A 147 -6.93 10.65 9.21
CA ILE A 147 -6.18 11.69 9.92
C ILE A 147 -6.29 12.98 9.12
N PRO A 148 -7.00 14.02 9.62
CA PRO A 148 -7.40 15.18 8.80
C PRO A 148 -6.24 16.08 8.36
N THR A 149 -5.04 15.90 8.91
CA THR A 149 -3.83 16.66 8.56
C THR A 149 -2.97 15.97 7.50
N ALA A 150 -3.38 14.81 7.00
CA ALA A 150 -2.61 13.98 6.08
C ALA A 150 -3.41 13.69 4.80
N THR A 151 -2.97 14.23 3.66
CA THR A 151 -3.63 14.04 2.35
C THR A 151 -3.83 12.58 1.99
N TYR A 152 -2.83 11.74 2.25
CA TYR A 152 -2.94 10.28 2.05
C TYR A 152 -4.12 9.69 2.83
N SER A 153 -4.24 10.05 4.09
CA SER A 153 -5.27 9.55 4.99
C SER A 153 -6.66 10.02 4.57
N ILE A 154 -6.78 11.30 4.19
CA ILE A 154 -8.02 11.90 3.66
C ILE A 154 -8.49 11.14 2.41
N HIS A 155 -7.59 10.84 1.46
CA HIS A 155 -7.95 10.10 0.25
C HIS A 155 -8.35 8.66 0.56
N LYS A 156 -7.68 7.99 1.53
CA LYS A 156 -8.05 6.62 1.94
C LYS A 156 -9.43 6.59 2.61
N ALA A 157 -9.71 7.55 3.48
CA ALA A 157 -11.03 7.69 4.11
C ALA A 157 -12.14 7.98 3.08
N ALA A 158 -11.87 8.84 2.10
CA ALA A 158 -12.81 9.09 1.00
C ALA A 158 -13.12 7.82 0.19
N ASN A 159 -12.12 6.97 -0.05
CA ASN A 159 -12.32 5.71 -0.75
C ASN A 159 -13.09 4.68 0.11
N GLU A 160 -12.89 4.65 1.43
CA GLU A 160 -13.72 3.80 2.32
C GLU A 160 -15.19 4.22 2.22
N ALA A 161 -15.48 5.52 2.29
CA ALA A 161 -16.85 6.03 2.16
C ALA A 161 -17.45 5.75 0.76
N ALA A 162 -16.64 5.85 -0.31
CA ALA A 162 -17.08 5.51 -1.66
C ALA A 162 -17.41 4.01 -1.80
N MET A 163 -16.65 3.14 -1.15
CA MET A 163 -16.93 1.71 -1.12
C MET A 163 -18.19 1.40 -0.29
N ASP A 164 -18.45 2.11 0.81
CA ASP A 164 -19.70 1.95 1.59
C ASP A 164 -20.93 2.28 0.74
N ALA A 165 -20.88 3.40 0.01
CA ALA A 165 -21.94 3.79 -0.93
C ALA A 165 -22.10 2.76 -2.06
N PHE A 166 -20.98 2.29 -2.63
CA PHE A 166 -21.00 1.30 -3.69
C PHE A 166 -21.62 -0.04 -3.26
N GLU A 167 -21.30 -0.53 -2.06
CA GLU A 167 -21.91 -1.76 -1.49
C GLU A 167 -23.42 -1.61 -1.30
N ALA A 168 -23.89 -0.42 -0.87
CA ALA A 168 -25.30 -0.15 -0.71
C ALA A 168 -26.05 -0.15 -2.06
N ASP A 169 -25.43 0.43 -3.10
CA ASP A 169 -26.03 0.56 -4.45
C ASP A 169 -25.93 -0.74 -5.26
N HIS A 170 -24.91 -1.59 -4.98
CA HIS A 170 -24.61 -2.80 -5.74
C HIS A 170 -24.46 -4.03 -4.83
N PRO A 171 -25.53 -4.48 -4.15
CA PRO A 171 -25.47 -5.59 -3.15
C PRO A 171 -25.10 -6.96 -3.74
N SER A 172 -25.14 -7.11 -5.07
CA SER A 172 -24.70 -8.33 -5.77
C SER A 172 -23.18 -8.42 -5.93
N VAL A 173 -22.44 -7.30 -5.74
CA VAL A 173 -21.00 -7.27 -5.87
C VAL A 173 -20.35 -7.45 -4.51
N THR A 174 -19.50 -8.47 -4.39
CA THR A 174 -18.70 -8.65 -3.18
C THR A 174 -17.58 -7.63 -3.13
N VAL A 175 -17.60 -6.72 -2.15
CA VAL A 175 -16.52 -5.75 -1.92
C VAL A 175 -15.62 -6.22 -0.78
N THR A 176 -14.32 -6.30 -1.06
CA THR A 176 -13.30 -6.62 -0.06
C THR A 176 -12.35 -5.44 0.08
N ARG A 177 -12.02 -5.05 1.31
CA ARG A 177 -11.09 -3.96 1.62
C ARG A 177 -9.93 -4.51 2.42
N LEU A 178 -8.72 -4.51 1.85
CA LEU A 178 -7.54 -4.87 2.63
C LEU A 178 -6.92 -3.59 3.22
N ARG A 179 -6.77 -3.56 4.55
CA ARG A 179 -6.16 -2.46 5.32
C ARG A 179 -4.79 -2.88 5.82
N PRO A 180 -3.75 -2.84 4.97
CA PRO A 180 -2.41 -3.19 5.38
C PRO A 180 -1.77 -2.13 6.28
N GLY A 181 -0.83 -2.58 7.12
CA GLY A 181 0.20 -1.73 7.72
C GLY A 181 1.18 -1.22 6.66
N LEU A 182 2.37 -0.74 7.05
CA LEU A 182 3.38 -0.34 6.07
C LEU A 182 3.91 -1.57 5.34
N ILE A 183 3.88 -1.50 4.00
CA ILE A 183 4.27 -2.63 3.15
C ILE A 183 5.73 -2.46 2.73
N PHE A 184 6.56 -3.42 3.12
CA PHE A 184 7.99 -3.41 2.83
C PHE A 184 8.39 -4.65 2.03
N GLN A 185 9.33 -4.47 1.13
CA GLN A 185 10.10 -5.49 0.44
C GLN A 185 11.40 -4.90 -0.13
N ARG A 186 12.32 -5.75 -0.55
CA ARG A 186 13.61 -5.32 -1.11
C ARG A 186 13.45 -4.41 -2.32
N ASP A 187 12.61 -4.78 -3.27
CA ASP A 187 12.44 -4.07 -4.54
C ASP A 187 11.70 -2.74 -4.40
N ALA A 188 10.98 -2.49 -3.28
CA ALA A 188 10.36 -1.21 -2.98
C ALA A 188 11.36 -0.12 -2.52
N ALA A 189 12.64 -0.44 -2.38
CA ALA A 189 13.63 0.45 -1.79
C ALA A 189 13.75 1.78 -2.53
N ALA A 190 13.80 1.78 -3.86
CA ALA A 190 13.89 3.01 -4.65
C ALA A 190 12.66 3.90 -4.49
N GLU A 191 11.46 3.31 -4.42
CA GLU A 191 10.19 4.03 -4.23
C GLU A 191 10.13 4.66 -2.82
N ILE A 192 10.40 3.88 -1.79
CA ILE A 192 10.37 4.33 -0.40
C ILE A 192 11.46 5.38 -0.12
N ARG A 193 12.65 5.22 -0.73
CA ARG A 193 13.70 6.23 -0.67
C ARG A 193 13.22 7.56 -1.27
N GLY A 194 12.60 7.52 -2.44
CA GLY A 194 12.03 8.71 -3.07
C GLY A 194 10.97 9.38 -2.19
N LEU A 195 10.19 8.58 -1.46
CA LEU A 195 9.13 9.07 -0.56
C LEU A 195 9.70 9.77 0.69
N PHE A 196 10.71 9.20 1.37
CA PHE A 196 11.12 9.65 2.70
C PHE A 196 12.48 10.35 2.75
N LEU A 197 13.43 9.98 1.90
CA LEU A 197 14.80 10.51 1.94
C LEU A 197 15.08 11.54 0.86
N GLY A 198 14.26 11.58 -0.19
CA GLY A 198 14.54 12.41 -1.37
C GLY A 198 15.86 12.06 -2.06
N HIS A 199 16.24 12.86 -3.05
CA HIS A 199 17.50 12.66 -3.78
C HIS A 199 18.74 13.25 -3.08
N LEU A 200 18.55 14.00 -1.99
CA LEU A 200 19.60 14.75 -1.31
C LEU A 200 20.48 13.93 -0.37
N VAL A 201 20.06 12.70 -0.01
CA VAL A 201 20.84 11.84 0.87
C VAL A 201 21.75 10.93 0.03
N PRO A 202 23.08 11.20 -0.05
CA PRO A 202 24.01 10.33 -0.76
C PRO A 202 24.09 8.96 -0.08
N MET A 203 24.05 7.89 -0.86
CA MET A 203 24.18 6.51 -0.35
C MET A 203 25.50 6.25 0.40
N SER A 204 26.54 7.04 0.13
CA SER A 204 27.79 7.00 0.89
C SER A 204 27.62 7.30 2.38
N ILE A 205 26.61 8.12 2.75
CA ILE A 205 26.30 8.43 4.15
C ILE A 205 25.72 7.21 4.90
N VAL A 206 25.08 6.28 4.18
CA VAL A 206 24.51 5.04 4.78
C VAL A 206 25.59 4.21 5.49
N ARG A 207 26.84 4.25 5.03
CA ARG A 207 27.99 3.60 5.69
C ARG A 207 28.30 4.18 7.08
N TRP A 208 27.95 5.45 7.32
CA TRP A 208 28.22 6.17 8.57
C TRP A 208 27.02 6.13 9.53
N ILE A 209 25.82 5.72 9.04
CA ILE A 209 24.59 5.66 9.83
C ILE A 209 24.77 4.76 11.06
N ARG A 210 25.57 3.70 10.98
CA ARG A 210 25.86 2.80 12.11
C ARG A 210 26.46 3.48 13.35
N TRP A 211 27.06 4.67 13.19
CA TRP A 211 27.64 5.46 14.28
C TRP A 211 26.70 6.53 14.81
N LEU A 212 25.49 6.60 14.27
CA LEU A 212 24.49 7.60 14.64
C LEU A 212 23.39 6.96 15.50
N VAL A 213 22.69 7.83 16.22
CA VAL A 213 21.44 7.50 16.90
C VAL A 213 20.26 7.98 16.05
N LEU A 214 19.18 7.23 16.04
CA LEU A 214 17.96 7.56 15.29
C LEU A 214 17.09 8.53 16.09
N PRO A 215 16.96 9.80 15.68
CA PRO A 215 16.13 10.77 16.38
C PRO A 215 14.66 10.61 15.95
N LEU A 216 13.85 9.92 16.73
CA LEU A 216 12.44 9.71 16.45
C LEU A 216 11.55 10.05 17.65
N PRO A 217 10.32 10.55 17.40
CA PRO A 217 9.32 10.71 18.45
C PRO A 217 8.90 9.37 19.05
N TYR A 218 8.55 9.38 20.34
CA TYR A 218 8.06 8.18 21.02
C TYR A 218 6.80 7.55 20.39
N PRO A 219 5.83 8.33 19.84
CA PRO A 219 4.62 7.76 19.21
C PRO A 219 4.86 7.04 17.89
N PHE A 220 6.07 7.03 17.36
CA PHE A 220 6.40 6.29 16.13
C PHE A 220 6.40 4.79 16.39
N VAL A 221 5.18 4.28 16.54
CA VAL A 221 4.89 2.86 16.75
C VAL A 221 3.90 2.43 15.69
N PHE A 222 4.26 1.46 14.87
CA PHE A 222 3.45 0.99 13.76
C PHE A 222 3.71 -0.47 13.42
N GLN A 223 2.90 -1.04 12.57
CA GLN A 223 3.07 -2.40 12.06
C GLN A 223 3.52 -2.36 10.60
N ALA A 224 4.39 -3.30 10.25
CA ALA A 224 4.79 -3.54 8.87
C ALA A 224 4.35 -4.95 8.44
N VAL A 225 4.35 -5.18 7.14
CA VAL A 225 4.05 -6.46 6.52
C VAL A 225 4.87 -6.61 5.24
N HIS A 226 5.28 -7.84 4.89
CA HIS A 226 5.99 -8.09 3.64
C HIS A 226 5.03 -8.05 2.45
N ALA A 227 5.50 -7.55 1.29
CA ALA A 227 4.65 -7.45 0.10
C ALA A 227 4.10 -8.81 -0.38
N ASP A 228 4.87 -9.88 -0.22
CA ASP A 228 4.41 -11.24 -0.59
C ASP A 228 3.30 -11.74 0.34
N ASP A 229 3.33 -11.39 1.63
CA ASP A 229 2.26 -11.72 2.57
C ASP A 229 0.99 -10.93 2.26
N VAL A 230 1.14 -9.66 1.85
CA VAL A 230 0.01 -8.85 1.35
C VAL A 230 -0.57 -9.44 0.07
N ALA A 231 0.28 -9.88 -0.85
CA ALA A 231 -0.15 -10.53 -2.10
C ALA A 231 -0.92 -11.83 -1.83
N ASP A 232 -0.50 -12.63 -0.84
CA ASP A 232 -1.23 -13.82 -0.41
C ASP A 232 -2.59 -13.45 0.21
N ALA A 233 -2.70 -12.34 0.94
CA ALA A 233 -3.98 -11.84 1.44
C ALA A 233 -4.95 -11.46 0.30
N TYR A 234 -4.45 -10.79 -0.76
CA TYR A 234 -5.26 -10.50 -1.96
C TYR A 234 -5.75 -11.77 -2.64
N TRP A 235 -4.85 -12.74 -2.85
CA TRP A 235 -5.23 -14.03 -3.43
C TRP A 235 -6.33 -14.72 -2.60
N ARG A 236 -6.15 -14.84 -1.28
CA ARG A 236 -7.12 -15.47 -0.39
C ARG A 236 -8.46 -14.75 -0.35
N ALA A 237 -8.44 -13.41 -0.44
CA ALA A 237 -9.64 -12.62 -0.51
C ALA A 237 -10.46 -12.91 -1.79
N VAL A 238 -9.77 -13.06 -2.92
CA VAL A 238 -10.39 -13.44 -4.19
C VAL A 238 -10.89 -14.90 -4.15
N ASP A 239 -10.03 -15.83 -3.80
CA ASP A 239 -10.30 -17.27 -3.77
C ASP A 239 -11.50 -17.62 -2.88
N ARG A 240 -11.65 -16.94 -1.74
CA ARG A 240 -12.74 -17.16 -0.78
C ARG A 240 -13.96 -16.26 -1.01
N ARG A 241 -13.93 -15.37 -1.97
CA ARG A 241 -14.96 -14.33 -2.18
C ARG A 241 -15.32 -13.61 -0.88
N ALA A 242 -14.30 -13.23 -0.12
CA ALA A 242 -14.48 -12.70 1.22
C ALA A 242 -14.99 -11.27 1.20
N ALA A 243 -16.13 -11.01 1.85
CA ALA A 243 -16.71 -9.67 1.94
C ALA A 243 -16.19 -8.88 3.14
N GLY A 244 -16.15 -7.54 3.00
CA GLY A 244 -15.86 -6.58 4.06
C GLY A 244 -14.37 -6.28 4.23
N ALA A 245 -14.02 -5.66 5.38
CA ALA A 245 -12.67 -5.18 5.64
C ALA A 245 -11.80 -6.23 6.36
N PHE A 246 -10.48 -6.19 6.09
CA PHE A 246 -9.49 -7.06 6.73
C PHE A 246 -8.21 -6.29 7.05
N ASN A 247 -7.80 -6.32 8.30
CA ASN A 247 -6.51 -5.80 8.75
C ASN A 247 -5.39 -6.76 8.37
N ILE A 248 -4.35 -6.24 7.71
CA ILE A 248 -3.22 -7.04 7.22
C ILE A 248 -1.93 -6.47 7.80
N ALA A 249 -1.39 -7.12 8.82
CA ALA A 249 -0.20 -6.66 9.50
C ALA A 249 0.58 -7.83 10.10
N ALA A 250 1.90 -7.70 10.20
CA ALA A 250 2.76 -8.68 10.84
C ALA A 250 3.17 -8.23 12.26
N SER A 251 3.70 -9.16 13.02
CA SER A 251 4.30 -8.93 14.32
C SER A 251 5.83 -9.04 14.22
N PRO A 252 6.58 -8.46 15.16
CA PRO A 252 6.15 -7.57 16.24
C PRO A 252 5.89 -6.14 15.75
N VAL A 253 5.20 -5.36 16.58
CA VAL A 253 5.06 -3.92 16.37
C VAL A 253 6.44 -3.25 16.32
N LEU A 254 6.68 -2.41 15.32
CA LEU A 254 7.91 -1.66 15.17
C LEU A 254 7.87 -0.38 16.03
N ASN A 255 8.99 -0.09 16.68
CA ASN A 255 9.19 1.09 17.51
C ASN A 255 10.58 1.68 17.25
N PRO A 256 10.91 2.90 17.72
CA PRO A 256 12.19 3.52 17.44
C PRO A 256 13.44 2.66 17.75
N PRO A 257 13.54 1.91 18.87
CA PRO A 257 14.67 1.00 19.08
C PRO A 257 14.78 -0.14 18.07
N ARG A 258 13.66 -0.73 17.63
CA ARG A 258 13.66 -1.79 16.61
C ARG A 258 14.04 -1.24 15.23
N LEU A 259 13.56 -0.03 14.89
CA LEU A 259 13.97 0.67 13.69
C LEU A 259 15.47 0.95 13.67
N ALA A 260 16.01 1.54 14.75
CA ALA A 260 17.44 1.81 14.87
C ALA A 260 18.28 0.53 14.67
N ARG A 261 17.87 -0.57 15.30
CA ARG A 261 18.55 -1.88 15.15
C ARG A 261 18.49 -2.39 13.71
N ALA A 262 17.35 -2.28 13.03
CA ALA A 262 17.22 -2.73 11.64
C ALA A 262 18.10 -1.92 10.68
N PHE A 263 18.30 -0.64 10.95
CA PHE A 263 19.24 0.23 10.20
C PHE A 263 20.70 0.08 10.66
N GLY A 264 20.99 -0.78 11.63
CA GLY A 264 22.35 -0.97 12.18
C GLY A 264 22.87 0.26 12.94
N MET A 265 22.00 1.13 13.45
CA MET A 265 22.33 2.33 14.21
C MET A 265 22.61 2.00 15.69
N LEU A 266 23.35 2.88 16.40
CA LEU A 266 23.69 2.70 17.81
C LEU A 266 22.46 2.62 18.73
N GLY A 267 21.35 3.25 18.35
CA GLY A 267 20.12 3.29 19.12
C GLY A 267 19.17 4.36 18.65
N ALA A 268 18.12 4.62 19.41
CA ALA A 268 17.17 5.69 19.15
C ALA A 268 17.17 6.71 20.29
N VAL A 269 17.09 7.98 19.94
CA VAL A 269 16.93 9.09 20.88
C VAL A 269 15.56 9.74 20.70
N ARG A 270 14.92 10.04 21.81
CA ARG A 270 13.58 10.64 21.81
C ARG A 270 13.65 12.12 21.49
N ILE A 271 12.91 12.54 20.47
CA ILE A 271 12.70 13.97 20.16
C ILE A 271 11.21 14.33 20.27
N PRO A 272 10.87 15.61 20.55
CA PRO A 272 9.47 16.05 20.53
C PRO A 272 8.85 15.93 19.14
N LEU A 273 7.64 15.37 19.05
CA LEU A 273 6.90 15.24 17.78
C LEU A 273 6.72 16.58 17.08
N ARG A 274 6.41 17.64 17.85
CA ARG A 274 6.22 19.00 17.33
C ARG A 274 7.48 19.55 16.67
N LEU A 275 8.65 19.23 17.20
CA LEU A 275 9.94 19.63 16.61
C LEU A 275 10.15 18.96 15.24
N LEU A 276 10.01 17.63 15.18
CA LEU A 276 10.15 16.90 13.92
C LEU A 276 9.15 17.41 12.87
N ARG A 277 7.88 17.56 13.27
CA ARG A 277 6.81 18.09 12.40
C ARG A 277 7.14 19.49 11.88
N GLY A 278 7.67 20.38 12.73
CA GLY A 278 8.11 21.72 12.36
C GLY A 278 9.25 21.68 11.33
N ILE A 279 10.29 20.87 11.57
CA ILE A 279 11.41 20.70 10.64
C ILE A 279 10.91 20.20 9.27
N VAL A 280 10.09 19.16 9.25
CA VAL A 280 9.53 18.61 8.01
C VAL A 280 8.65 19.63 7.28
N THR A 281 7.84 20.41 7.99
CA THR A 281 7.01 21.47 7.39
C THR A 281 7.86 22.54 6.72
N VAL A 282 8.91 23.03 7.40
CA VAL A 282 9.81 24.06 6.86
C VAL A 282 10.58 23.55 5.65
N THR A 283 11.19 22.39 5.76
CA THR A 283 11.98 21.79 4.66
C THR A 283 11.11 21.46 3.45
N TRP A 284 9.86 21.02 3.65
CA TRP A 284 8.91 20.81 2.56
C TRP A 284 8.51 22.11 1.87
N ARG A 285 8.18 23.18 2.64
CA ARG A 285 7.87 24.50 2.07
C ARG A 285 9.01 25.09 1.28
N LEU A 286 10.25 24.86 1.72
CA LEU A 286 11.47 25.28 1.03
C LEU A 286 11.85 24.34 -0.14
N ARG A 287 11.05 23.29 -0.41
CA ARG A 287 11.31 22.26 -1.44
C ARG A 287 12.66 21.53 -1.27
N LEU A 288 13.18 21.48 -0.05
CA LEU A 288 14.43 20.76 0.27
C LEU A 288 14.22 19.24 0.37
N GLN A 289 12.97 18.82 0.61
CA GLN A 289 12.58 17.41 0.63
C GLN A 289 11.12 17.28 0.16
N PRO A 290 10.73 16.09 -0.38
CA PRO A 290 9.45 15.95 -1.07
C PRO A 290 8.23 15.68 -0.17
N THR A 291 8.43 15.27 1.08
CA THR A 291 7.38 14.71 1.94
C THR A 291 6.79 15.77 2.87
N ASP A 292 5.47 15.93 2.88
CA ASP A 292 4.79 16.86 3.79
C ASP A 292 4.69 16.32 5.24
N ALA A 293 4.32 17.20 6.17
CA ALA A 293 4.21 16.85 7.59
C ALA A 293 3.05 15.89 7.89
N GLY A 294 2.11 15.67 6.97
CA GLY A 294 1.03 14.71 7.12
C GLY A 294 1.54 13.28 7.28
N TRP A 295 2.68 12.94 6.69
CA TRP A 295 3.31 11.63 6.87
C TRP A 295 3.83 11.42 8.31
N ILE A 296 4.28 12.49 8.97
CA ILE A 296 4.65 12.45 10.38
C ILE A 296 3.40 12.22 11.24
N ASP A 297 2.30 12.89 10.89
CA ASP A 297 1.02 12.72 11.58
C ASP A 297 0.47 11.29 11.42
N ILE A 298 0.62 10.67 10.22
CA ILE A 298 0.28 9.26 9.99
C ILE A 298 1.16 8.35 10.87
N ALA A 299 2.48 8.50 10.81
CA ALA A 299 3.39 7.64 11.57
C ALA A 299 3.15 7.73 13.09
N ALA A 300 2.77 8.92 13.57
CA ALA A 300 2.43 9.16 14.97
C ALA A 300 1.01 8.72 15.34
N GLY A 301 0.05 8.82 14.41
CA GLY A 301 -1.39 8.71 14.70
C GLY A 301 -2.06 7.40 14.29
N VAL A 302 -1.53 6.59 13.37
CA VAL A 302 -2.20 5.34 12.97
C VAL A 302 -2.31 4.37 14.16
N PRO A 303 -3.45 3.66 14.31
CA PRO A 303 -3.62 2.68 15.38
C PRO A 303 -2.80 1.42 15.14
N ILE A 304 -2.64 0.60 16.17
CA ILE A 304 -2.18 -0.79 16.04
C ILE A 304 -3.39 -1.65 15.72
N MET A 305 -3.26 -2.55 14.76
CA MET A 305 -4.36 -3.37 14.24
C MET A 305 -4.31 -4.80 14.77
N ARG A 306 -5.49 -5.36 15.08
CA ARG A 306 -5.70 -6.80 15.26
C ARG A 306 -5.95 -7.43 13.90
N THR A 307 -5.45 -8.63 13.69
CA THR A 307 -5.58 -9.39 12.43
C THR A 307 -6.41 -10.66 12.58
N ASP A 308 -7.22 -10.74 13.62
CA ASP A 308 -8.00 -11.95 13.96
C ASP A 308 -8.99 -12.31 12.86
N ARG A 309 -9.63 -11.30 12.23
CA ARG A 309 -10.56 -11.50 11.13
C ARG A 309 -9.86 -12.04 9.88
N ALA A 310 -8.65 -11.54 9.54
CA ALA A 310 -7.87 -12.09 8.44
C ALA A 310 -7.50 -13.55 8.69
N ARG A 311 -7.16 -13.91 9.93
CA ARG A 311 -6.86 -15.31 10.31
C ARG A 311 -8.09 -16.20 10.21
N SER A 312 -9.22 -15.79 10.78
CA SER A 312 -10.43 -16.64 10.87
C SER A 312 -11.15 -16.78 9.53
N VAL A 313 -11.27 -15.71 8.74
CA VAL A 313 -12.05 -15.68 7.49
C VAL A 313 -11.18 -16.01 6.28
N LEU A 314 -10.00 -15.35 6.14
CA LEU A 314 -9.10 -15.61 5.01
C LEU A 314 -8.18 -16.79 5.26
N GLY A 315 -8.06 -17.31 6.49
CA GLY A 315 -7.01 -18.25 6.88
C GLY A 315 -5.62 -17.68 6.64
N TRP A 316 -5.48 -16.34 6.73
CA TRP A 316 -4.25 -15.63 6.45
C TRP A 316 -3.45 -15.36 7.72
N GLU A 317 -2.17 -15.64 7.65
CA GLU A 317 -1.17 -15.23 8.63
C GLU A 317 0.08 -14.74 7.90
N ALA A 318 0.74 -13.72 8.47
CA ALA A 318 2.00 -13.25 7.93
C ALA A 318 3.08 -14.35 8.08
N ARG A 319 3.80 -14.64 7.00
CA ARG A 319 4.94 -15.57 6.97
C ARG A 319 6.23 -14.89 7.37
N HIS A 320 6.31 -13.58 7.12
CA HIS A 320 7.44 -12.74 7.48
C HIS A 320 7.08 -11.86 8.68
N THR A 321 8.00 -11.71 9.60
CA THR A 321 7.87 -10.74 10.68
C THR A 321 8.00 -9.31 10.16
N SER A 322 7.46 -8.33 10.93
CA SER A 322 7.65 -6.91 10.60
C SER A 322 9.13 -6.51 10.52
N GLU A 323 9.99 -7.15 11.33
CA GLU A 323 11.44 -6.89 11.32
C GLU A 323 12.12 -7.48 10.08
N GLU A 324 11.68 -8.63 9.59
CA GLU A 324 12.17 -9.23 8.33
C GLU A 324 11.75 -8.39 7.13
N ALA A 325 10.50 -7.94 7.07
CA ALA A 325 10.04 -7.03 6.03
C ALA A 325 10.85 -5.72 6.01
N LEU A 326 11.14 -5.15 7.18
CA LEU A 326 11.98 -3.95 7.29
C LEU A 326 13.44 -4.22 6.88
N ARG A 327 14.02 -5.36 7.27
CA ARG A 327 15.39 -5.73 6.86
C ARG A 327 15.50 -5.96 5.35
N ALA A 328 14.48 -6.54 4.72
CA ALA A 328 14.42 -6.68 3.26
C ALA A 328 14.48 -5.31 2.57
N LEU A 329 13.72 -4.32 3.06
CA LEU A 329 13.77 -2.95 2.58
C LEU A 329 15.16 -2.31 2.74
N VAL A 330 15.78 -2.46 3.94
CA VAL A 330 17.11 -1.91 4.24
C VAL A 330 18.18 -2.53 3.33
N ALA A 331 18.12 -3.83 3.07
CA ALA A 331 18.97 -4.50 2.11
C ALA A 331 18.77 -3.94 0.69
N GLY A 332 17.52 -3.69 0.29
CA GLY A 332 17.21 -3.05 -0.99
C GLY A 332 17.82 -1.65 -1.14
N PHE A 333 17.91 -0.86 -0.07
CA PHE A 333 18.61 0.43 -0.10
C PHE A 333 20.11 0.27 -0.41
N ALA A 334 20.77 -0.74 0.18
CA ALA A 334 22.19 -0.99 -0.05
C ALA A 334 22.46 -1.43 -1.50
N ASP A 335 21.55 -2.19 -2.10
CA ASP A 335 21.68 -2.77 -3.42
C ASP A 335 21.12 -1.87 -4.55
N GLY A 336 20.46 -0.76 -4.21
CA GLY A 336 19.77 0.09 -5.17
C GLY A 336 18.58 -0.61 -5.86
N ALA A 337 17.95 -1.55 -5.18
CA ALA A 337 16.88 -2.37 -5.72
C ALA A 337 15.65 -1.55 -6.13
N ASN A 338 15.00 -1.95 -7.23
CA ASN A 338 13.84 -1.28 -7.79
C ASN A 338 12.82 -2.31 -8.33
N VAL A 339 11.54 -1.98 -8.29
CA VAL A 339 10.49 -2.77 -8.94
C VAL A 339 10.62 -2.63 -10.45
N PRO A 340 10.78 -3.74 -11.22
CA PRO A 340 11.04 -3.66 -12.66
C PRO A 340 10.01 -2.87 -13.46
N GLY A 341 8.74 -2.89 -13.04
CA GLY A 341 7.62 -2.21 -13.72
C GLY A 341 7.35 -0.78 -13.26
N SER A 342 7.98 -0.33 -12.19
CA SER A 342 7.82 1.01 -11.62
C SER A 342 9.15 1.74 -11.70
N GLY A 343 9.29 2.68 -12.64
CA GLY A 343 10.48 3.53 -12.67
C GLY A 343 10.60 4.35 -11.37
N PRO A 344 11.82 4.89 -11.07
CA PRO A 344 12.01 5.72 -9.88
C PRO A 344 11.00 6.87 -9.88
N LEU A 345 10.42 7.14 -8.72
CA LEU A 345 9.52 8.26 -8.54
C LEU A 345 10.29 9.55 -8.88
N ARG A 346 9.92 10.20 -9.98
CA ARG A 346 10.44 11.54 -10.32
C ARG A 346 9.45 12.52 -9.74
N GLY A 347 9.95 13.33 -8.79
CA GLY A 347 9.21 14.45 -8.20
C GLY A 347 9.01 15.57 -9.20
#